data_90854279f78ea34d6749a65e560fd240
#
_entry.id   90854279f78ea34d6749a65e560fd240
#
_cell.length_a   1.000
_cell.length_b   1.000
_cell.length_c   1.000
_cell.angle_alpha   90.00
_cell.angle_beta   90.00
_cell.angle_gamma   90.00
#
_symmetry.space_group_name_H-M   'P 1'
#
loop_
_entity.id
_entity.type
_entity.pdbx_description
1 polymer ?
#
loop_
_entity_poly.entity_id
_entity_poly.type
_entity_poly.pdbx_seq_one_letter_code
_entity_poly.pdbx_strand_id
1 'polypeptide(L)'
;MTLKELQTAVKKSKLNAYIVTRSNMFIGQDLLDDENPLWALTGFSGSAGTLVVTPDKAFLLVDGRYEIQAARQTNPDEVKIICGRNNLLAQCLTGLFGGKPAKVGFNSFTNAVRGIERLAERFPDIAFIPDTSQIFANNIFGRPCRVFEHKIEFCGVGRNEKIGGISSRIGSCGCDAYLFTAADSVSWLLNIRSDALPDTPLVRAYALLDKDGRITLFGDNLNFDFEPADFGVEPLAKLPRALKAYKNKTVGFDAETTPYFFRQLFAERKIAEHPLEDFCQTAKAEKNPVEISGIEAAHLRDGVAMVRFLHWLSGNWPGKTELDVVKKLHDFRAQGENYWSESFGTIAAAGPDGAVVHYQPAAETDRKLEEGSLLLLDSGAQYFDGTTDITRTIALGTPSPEMCDNFTLVLKAHIALASQKFIDGTDGMSLDKIARSPMWNCLLYTSPSPRD
;
A
#
# COMPACT_ATOMS: atom_id res chain seq x y z
N MET A 1 8.12 -20.51 -7.51
CA MET A 1 9.17 -20.23 -8.53
C MET A 1 10.39 -19.66 -7.84
N THR A 2 11.57 -20.16 -8.12
CA THR A 2 12.85 -19.64 -7.64
C THR A 2 13.40 -18.58 -8.58
N LEU A 3 14.36 -17.78 -8.11
CA LEU A 3 15.04 -16.76 -8.94
C LEU A 3 15.72 -17.39 -10.17
N LYS A 4 16.34 -18.56 -10.02
CA LYS A 4 16.99 -19.30 -11.13
C LYS A 4 16.00 -19.82 -12.17
N GLU A 5 14.82 -20.24 -11.74
CA GLU A 5 13.74 -20.62 -12.67
C GLU A 5 13.25 -19.42 -13.46
N LEU A 6 13.10 -18.25 -12.82
CA LEU A 6 12.74 -17.01 -13.50
C LEU A 6 13.82 -16.57 -14.51
N GLN A 7 15.09 -16.58 -14.14
CA GLN A 7 16.20 -16.27 -15.05
C GLN A 7 16.19 -17.19 -16.27
N THR A 8 15.92 -18.48 -16.06
CA THR A 8 15.78 -19.46 -17.14
C THR A 8 14.60 -19.14 -18.06
N ALA A 9 13.44 -18.75 -17.48
CA ALA A 9 12.26 -18.33 -18.24
C ALA A 9 12.52 -17.06 -19.06
N VAL A 10 13.18 -16.06 -18.47
CA VAL A 10 13.61 -14.83 -19.16
C VAL A 10 14.46 -15.14 -20.39
N LYS A 11 15.46 -16.01 -20.21
CA LYS A 11 16.34 -16.47 -21.30
C LYS A 11 15.56 -17.21 -22.40
N LYS A 12 14.70 -18.15 -22.00
CA LYS A 12 13.88 -18.95 -22.94
C LYS A 12 12.92 -18.11 -23.75
N SER A 13 12.33 -17.07 -23.13
CA SER A 13 11.43 -16.12 -23.78
C SER A 13 12.13 -15.06 -24.62
N LYS A 14 13.47 -15.12 -24.72
CA LYS A 14 14.30 -14.14 -25.44
C LYS A 14 14.09 -12.69 -24.96
N LEU A 15 13.82 -12.52 -23.67
CA LEU A 15 13.75 -11.24 -23.00
C LEU A 15 15.14 -10.83 -22.52
N ASN A 16 15.42 -9.52 -22.53
CA ASN A 16 16.65 -8.96 -21.98
C ASN A 16 16.55 -8.77 -20.45
N ALA A 17 15.34 -8.49 -19.97
CA ALA A 17 15.04 -8.43 -18.54
C ALA A 17 13.54 -8.70 -18.28
N TYR A 18 13.21 -8.92 -17.01
CA TYR A 18 11.84 -9.02 -16.52
C TYR A 18 11.67 -8.18 -15.25
N ILE A 19 10.60 -7.40 -15.18
CA ILE A 19 10.27 -6.56 -14.03
C ILE A 19 9.29 -7.32 -13.13
N VAL A 20 9.63 -7.44 -11.86
CA VAL A 20 8.76 -7.97 -10.81
C VAL A 20 8.48 -6.84 -9.82
N THR A 21 7.23 -6.41 -9.74
CA THR A 21 6.77 -5.42 -8.77
C THR A 21 6.25 -6.12 -7.51
N ARG A 22 6.39 -5.49 -6.34
CA ARG A 22 5.69 -5.91 -5.14
C ARG A 22 4.22 -5.51 -5.27
N SER A 23 3.47 -6.33 -5.95
CA SER A 23 2.05 -6.07 -6.24
C SER A 23 1.32 -7.38 -6.54
N ASN A 24 0.01 -7.35 -6.36
CA ASN A 24 -0.92 -8.37 -6.85
C ASN A 24 -1.88 -7.75 -7.90
N MET A 25 -2.91 -8.46 -8.29
CA MET A 25 -3.84 -7.96 -9.30
C MET A 25 -4.71 -6.79 -8.85
N PHE A 26 -4.78 -6.48 -7.56
CA PHE A 26 -5.50 -5.30 -7.06
C PHE A 26 -4.65 -4.03 -7.05
N ILE A 27 -3.37 -4.12 -7.45
CA ILE A 27 -2.42 -2.99 -7.54
C ILE A 27 -2.37 -2.17 -6.24
N GLY A 28 -2.62 -2.81 -5.11
CA GLY A 28 -2.60 -2.19 -3.78
C GLY A 28 -1.26 -2.40 -3.06
N GLN A 29 -1.08 -1.70 -1.96
CA GLN A 29 0.07 -1.89 -1.07
C GLN A 29 -0.11 -3.12 -0.17
N ASP A 30 -1.36 -3.52 0.09
CA ASP A 30 -1.70 -4.57 1.03
C ASP A 30 -1.63 -5.93 0.36
N LEU A 31 -0.57 -6.65 0.67
CA LEU A 31 -0.34 -8.03 0.22
C LEU A 31 -0.30 -8.95 1.42
N LEU A 32 -0.83 -10.14 1.27
CA LEU A 32 -0.50 -11.24 2.17
C LEU A 32 0.94 -11.68 1.94
N ASP A 33 1.59 -12.20 2.97
CA ASP A 33 3.00 -12.60 2.90
C ASP A 33 3.31 -13.56 1.75
N ASP A 34 2.43 -14.54 1.53
CA ASP A 34 2.54 -15.52 0.46
C ASP A 34 2.19 -14.98 -0.94
N GLU A 35 1.69 -13.76 -1.04
CA GLU A 35 1.48 -13.03 -2.30
C GLU A 35 2.67 -12.16 -2.70
N ASN A 36 3.63 -11.94 -1.80
CA ASN A 36 4.78 -11.07 -2.06
C ASN A 36 5.80 -11.75 -2.98
N PRO A 37 5.87 -11.39 -4.29
CA PRO A 37 6.78 -12.04 -5.21
C PRO A 37 8.26 -11.72 -4.92
N LEU A 38 8.54 -10.59 -4.28
CA LEU A 38 9.91 -10.22 -3.90
C LEU A 38 10.40 -11.13 -2.79
N TRP A 39 9.56 -11.40 -1.79
CA TRP A 39 9.90 -12.34 -0.72
C TRP A 39 10.14 -13.75 -1.27
N ALA A 40 9.23 -14.24 -2.11
CA ALA A 40 9.35 -15.56 -2.71
C ALA A 40 10.63 -15.74 -3.56
N LEU A 41 11.12 -14.67 -4.21
CA LEU A 41 12.26 -14.72 -5.13
C LEU A 41 13.59 -14.37 -4.47
N THR A 42 13.61 -13.52 -3.44
CA THR A 42 14.83 -12.93 -2.91
C THR A 42 14.98 -13.06 -1.40
N GLY A 43 13.93 -13.48 -0.68
CA GLY A 43 13.86 -13.43 0.78
C GLY A 43 13.50 -12.04 1.34
N PHE A 44 13.40 -11.01 0.51
CA PHE A 44 13.08 -9.64 0.93
C PHE A 44 11.59 -9.47 1.23
N SER A 45 11.24 -9.23 2.50
CA SER A 45 9.86 -9.08 2.97
C SER A 45 9.37 -7.63 3.05
N GLY A 46 10.21 -6.64 2.70
CA GLY A 46 9.85 -5.22 2.79
C GLY A 46 8.60 -4.84 2.00
N SER A 47 7.90 -3.76 2.43
CA SER A 47 6.61 -3.36 1.84
C SER A 47 6.73 -2.49 0.58
N ALA A 48 7.95 -2.15 0.13
CA ALA A 48 8.17 -1.49 -1.17
C ALA A 48 9.47 -1.99 -1.82
N GLY A 49 9.44 -2.16 -3.13
CA GLY A 49 10.58 -2.59 -3.91
C GLY A 49 10.20 -3.04 -5.32
N THR A 50 11.20 -3.16 -6.17
CA THR A 50 11.07 -3.72 -7.52
C THR A 50 12.28 -4.59 -7.81
N LEU A 51 12.06 -5.77 -8.39
CA LEU A 51 13.14 -6.65 -8.81
C LEU A 51 13.25 -6.62 -10.34
N VAL A 52 14.46 -6.37 -10.86
CA VAL A 52 14.78 -6.49 -12.28
C VAL A 52 15.65 -7.71 -12.46
N VAL A 53 15.18 -8.69 -13.24
CA VAL A 53 15.83 -9.97 -13.46
C VAL A 53 16.28 -10.06 -14.92
N THR A 54 17.58 -10.22 -15.16
CA THR A 54 18.16 -10.57 -16.47
C THR A 54 18.44 -12.08 -16.54
N PRO A 55 18.84 -12.65 -17.68
CA PRO A 55 19.19 -14.07 -17.75
C PRO A 55 20.26 -14.54 -16.76
N ASP A 56 21.08 -13.63 -16.25
CA ASP A 56 22.28 -13.94 -15.44
C ASP A 56 22.42 -13.10 -14.16
N LYS A 57 21.60 -12.05 -13.96
CA LYS A 57 21.69 -11.13 -12.82
C LYS A 57 20.30 -10.78 -12.30
N ALA A 58 20.25 -10.38 -11.02
CA ALA A 58 19.06 -9.82 -10.40
C ALA A 58 19.41 -8.55 -9.62
N PHE A 59 18.55 -7.54 -9.72
CA PHE A 59 18.72 -6.24 -9.08
C PHE A 59 17.47 -5.92 -8.25
N LEU A 60 17.62 -5.88 -6.93
CA LEU A 60 16.56 -5.45 -6.02
C LEU A 60 16.68 -3.93 -5.80
N LEU A 61 15.69 -3.20 -6.23
CA LEU A 61 15.61 -1.75 -6.16
C LEU A 61 14.76 -1.39 -4.95
N VAL A 62 15.36 -0.71 -3.97
CA VAL A 62 14.69 -0.30 -2.72
C VAL A 62 15.03 1.16 -2.40
N ASP A 63 14.16 1.83 -1.67
CA ASP A 63 14.47 3.13 -1.10
C ASP A 63 15.17 3.02 0.25
N GLY A 64 15.61 4.17 0.80
CA GLY A 64 16.41 4.20 2.03
C GLY A 64 15.75 3.60 3.27
N ARG A 65 14.42 3.44 3.29
CA ARG A 65 13.71 2.77 4.39
C ARG A 65 14.06 1.29 4.50
N TYR A 66 14.43 0.67 3.38
CA TYR A 66 14.64 -0.78 3.25
C TYR A 66 16.09 -1.19 3.02
N GLU A 67 17.05 -0.25 2.99
CA GLU A 67 18.45 -0.57 2.71
C GLU A 67 19.01 -1.60 3.70
N ILE A 68 18.84 -1.35 4.99
CA ILE A 68 19.32 -2.25 6.07
C ILE A 68 18.59 -3.59 6.00
N GLN A 69 17.27 -3.58 5.82
CA GLN A 69 16.46 -4.79 5.77
C GLN A 69 16.82 -5.65 4.56
N ALA A 70 16.93 -5.05 3.37
CA ALA A 70 17.32 -5.76 2.16
C ALA A 70 18.70 -6.42 2.29
N ALA A 71 19.68 -5.69 2.87
CA ALA A 71 21.02 -6.23 3.09
C ALA A 71 21.05 -7.43 4.06
N ARG A 72 20.14 -7.45 5.05
CA ARG A 72 20.05 -8.55 6.03
C ARG A 72 19.31 -9.79 5.47
N GLN A 73 18.35 -9.58 4.57
CA GLN A 73 17.42 -10.63 4.13
C GLN A 73 17.78 -11.26 2.79
N THR A 74 18.59 -10.61 1.94
CA THR A 74 18.93 -11.12 0.61
C THR A 74 20.31 -11.75 0.56
N ASN A 75 20.49 -12.72 -0.35
CA ASN A 75 21.80 -13.29 -0.64
C ASN A 75 22.57 -12.37 -1.60
N PRO A 76 23.69 -11.76 -1.20
CA PRO A 76 24.46 -10.82 -2.03
C PRO A 76 25.10 -11.48 -3.28
N ASP A 77 25.30 -12.80 -3.29
CA ASP A 77 25.81 -13.54 -4.44
C ASP A 77 24.76 -13.73 -5.55
N GLU A 78 23.47 -13.62 -5.21
CA GLU A 78 22.35 -13.81 -6.13
C GLU A 78 21.66 -12.51 -6.52
N VAL A 79 21.58 -11.54 -5.58
CA VAL A 79 20.80 -10.32 -5.73
C VAL A 79 21.65 -9.10 -5.40
N LYS A 80 21.81 -8.21 -6.37
CA LYS A 80 22.45 -6.91 -6.16
C LYS A 80 21.41 -5.89 -5.71
N ILE A 81 21.62 -5.30 -4.54
CA ILE A 81 20.76 -4.21 -4.03
C ILE A 81 21.19 -2.89 -4.69
N ILE A 82 20.20 -2.12 -5.14
CA ILE A 82 20.34 -0.73 -5.58
C ILE A 82 19.42 0.10 -4.71
N CYS A 83 20.03 0.89 -3.83
CA CYS A 83 19.30 1.80 -2.94
C CYS A 83 19.39 3.24 -3.47
N GLY A 84 18.27 3.99 -3.36
CA GLY A 84 18.22 5.40 -3.78
C GLY A 84 16.85 6.03 -3.58
N ARG A 85 16.72 7.31 -4.00
CA ARG A 85 15.49 8.08 -3.72
C ARG A 85 14.44 7.95 -4.81
N ASN A 86 14.77 8.22 -6.07
CA ASN A 86 13.78 8.39 -7.13
C ASN A 86 14.16 7.64 -8.40
N ASN A 87 13.14 7.16 -9.12
CA ASN A 87 13.30 6.60 -10.46
C ASN A 87 14.32 5.44 -10.57
N LEU A 88 14.47 4.62 -9.52
CA LEU A 88 15.45 3.54 -9.47
C LEU A 88 15.30 2.56 -10.63
N LEU A 89 14.04 2.21 -10.97
CA LEU A 89 13.78 1.34 -12.12
C LEU A 89 14.32 1.95 -13.42
N ALA A 90 14.08 3.25 -13.63
CA ALA A 90 14.59 3.92 -14.82
C ALA A 90 16.11 4.00 -14.83
N GLN A 91 16.77 4.26 -13.69
CA GLN A 91 18.23 4.25 -13.58
C GLN A 91 18.79 2.85 -13.87
N CYS A 92 18.15 1.81 -13.34
CA CYS A 92 18.55 0.42 -13.58
C CYS A 92 18.45 0.06 -15.07
N LEU A 93 17.32 0.37 -15.72
CA LEU A 93 17.10 0.12 -17.15
C LEU A 93 18.11 0.90 -18.03
N THR A 94 18.38 2.16 -17.68
CA THR A 94 19.42 2.96 -18.35
C THR A 94 20.81 2.31 -18.22
N GLY A 95 21.16 1.87 -17.01
CA GLY A 95 22.44 1.19 -16.76
C GLY A 95 22.58 -0.15 -17.48
N LEU A 96 21.48 -0.87 -17.65
CA LEU A 96 21.47 -2.17 -18.34
C LEU A 96 21.52 -2.03 -19.87
N PHE A 97 20.82 -1.06 -20.44
CA PHE A 97 20.60 -1.02 -21.88
C PHE A 97 21.23 0.19 -22.58
N GLY A 98 21.46 1.31 -21.87
CA GLY A 98 22.19 2.46 -22.42
C GLY A 98 21.64 3.01 -23.74
N GLY A 99 20.31 3.01 -23.94
CA GLY A 99 19.65 3.41 -25.19
C GLY A 99 19.69 2.36 -26.30
N LYS A 100 20.14 1.13 -26.03
CA LYS A 100 20.09 0.02 -27.00
C LYS A 100 18.71 -0.63 -27.00
N PRO A 101 18.23 -1.11 -28.17
CA PRO A 101 16.99 -1.87 -28.25
C PRO A 101 16.98 -3.06 -27.31
N ALA A 102 15.91 -3.21 -26.53
CA ALA A 102 15.74 -4.30 -25.60
C ALA A 102 14.28 -4.74 -25.49
N LYS A 103 14.08 -5.98 -25.01
CA LYS A 103 12.75 -6.52 -24.68
C LYS A 103 12.69 -6.75 -23.17
N VAL A 104 11.77 -6.06 -22.48
CA VAL A 104 11.59 -6.17 -21.04
C VAL A 104 10.19 -6.73 -20.76
N GLY A 105 10.13 -7.91 -20.14
CA GLY A 105 8.88 -8.55 -19.74
C GLY A 105 8.34 -7.95 -18.46
N PHE A 106 7.02 -8.02 -18.27
CA PHE A 106 6.34 -7.68 -17.02
C PHE A 106 5.02 -8.46 -16.89
N ASN A 107 4.57 -8.72 -15.66
CA ASN A 107 3.27 -9.35 -15.44
C ASN A 107 2.15 -8.32 -15.63
N SER A 108 1.25 -8.56 -16.61
CA SER A 108 0.16 -7.63 -16.95
C SER A 108 -0.93 -7.55 -15.88
N PHE A 109 -1.02 -8.50 -14.96
CA PHE A 109 -1.97 -8.47 -13.84
C PHE A 109 -1.49 -7.66 -12.63
N THR A 110 -0.16 -7.48 -12.48
CA THR A 110 0.42 -6.83 -11.29
C THR A 110 1.08 -5.49 -11.59
N ASN A 111 0.96 -5.01 -12.82
CA ASN A 111 1.47 -3.70 -13.23
C ASN A 111 0.34 -2.84 -13.78
N ALA A 112 0.23 -1.61 -13.26
CA ALA A 112 -0.78 -0.66 -13.70
C ALA A 112 -0.52 -0.16 -15.12
N VAL A 113 -1.58 0.20 -15.83
CA VAL A 113 -1.52 0.74 -17.19
C VAL A 113 -0.56 1.93 -17.25
N ARG A 114 -0.75 2.93 -16.38
CA ARG A 114 0.02 4.18 -16.39
C ARG A 114 1.49 3.98 -16.08
N GLY A 115 1.81 3.03 -15.20
CA GLY A 115 3.20 2.68 -14.86
C GLY A 115 3.97 2.20 -16.08
N ILE A 116 3.36 1.33 -16.88
CA ILE A 116 3.98 0.80 -18.12
C ILE A 116 4.03 1.87 -19.22
N GLU A 117 2.99 2.72 -19.36
CA GLU A 117 3.01 3.84 -20.32
C GLU A 117 4.17 4.79 -20.06
N ARG A 118 4.35 5.24 -18.81
CA ARG A 118 5.46 6.12 -18.40
C ARG A 118 6.83 5.50 -18.73
N LEU A 119 6.96 4.19 -18.55
CA LEU A 119 8.18 3.49 -18.91
C LEU A 119 8.38 3.46 -20.43
N ALA A 120 7.34 3.17 -21.22
CA ALA A 120 7.40 3.16 -22.68
C ALA A 120 7.69 4.55 -23.26
N GLU A 121 7.06 5.60 -22.72
CA GLU A 121 7.36 7.00 -23.09
C GLU A 121 8.81 7.37 -22.82
N ARG A 122 9.37 6.93 -21.68
CA ARG A 122 10.73 7.24 -21.26
C ARG A 122 11.80 6.45 -22.03
N PHE A 123 11.48 5.24 -22.44
CA PHE A 123 12.40 4.29 -23.08
C PHE A 123 11.83 3.81 -24.43
N PRO A 124 11.81 4.66 -25.48
CA PRO A 124 11.22 4.30 -26.77
C PRO A 124 11.96 3.14 -27.48
N ASP A 125 13.22 2.88 -27.13
CA ASP A 125 14.00 1.76 -27.64
C ASP A 125 13.75 0.44 -26.90
N ILE A 126 12.94 0.45 -25.81
CA ILE A 126 12.60 -0.75 -25.05
C ILE A 126 11.19 -1.20 -25.40
N ALA A 127 11.07 -2.41 -25.92
CA ALA A 127 9.76 -3.06 -26.08
C ALA A 127 9.33 -3.68 -24.74
N PHE A 128 8.32 -3.13 -24.08
CA PHE A 128 7.71 -3.70 -22.88
C PHE A 128 6.72 -4.79 -23.29
N ILE A 129 7.00 -6.03 -22.89
CA ILE A 129 6.25 -7.22 -23.31
C ILE A 129 5.36 -7.70 -22.17
N PRO A 130 4.03 -7.56 -22.28
CA PRO A 130 3.11 -8.03 -21.25
C PRO A 130 3.07 -9.56 -21.22
N ASP A 131 3.25 -10.12 -20.03
CA ASP A 131 3.12 -11.53 -19.77
C ASP A 131 1.77 -11.82 -19.11
N THR A 132 0.98 -12.67 -19.75
CA THR A 132 -0.31 -13.15 -19.25
C THR A 132 -0.24 -14.61 -18.78
N SER A 133 0.93 -15.23 -18.86
CA SER A 133 1.11 -16.66 -18.54
C SER A 133 0.97 -16.96 -17.03
N GLN A 134 0.72 -15.94 -16.23
CA GLN A 134 0.58 -16.05 -14.78
C GLN A 134 1.77 -16.76 -14.12
N ILE A 135 2.98 -16.50 -14.61
CA ILE A 135 4.22 -17.05 -14.05
C ILE A 135 4.27 -16.84 -12.52
N PHE A 136 3.62 -15.78 -12.02
CA PHE A 136 3.46 -15.46 -10.61
C PHE A 136 2.00 -15.46 -10.11
N ALA A 137 1.07 -16.01 -10.87
CA ALA A 137 -0.28 -16.21 -10.37
C ALA A 137 -0.26 -17.37 -9.36
N ASN A 138 0.15 -17.07 -8.18
CA ASN A 138 -0.31 -17.84 -7.06
C ASN A 138 -1.82 -17.66 -7.03
N ASN A 139 -2.58 -18.73 -7.15
CA ASN A 139 -4.05 -18.76 -7.07
C ASN A 139 -4.55 -18.44 -5.64
N ILE A 140 -4.01 -17.39 -5.02
CA ILE A 140 -4.28 -16.99 -3.64
C ILE A 140 -5.56 -16.16 -3.54
N PHE A 141 -6.15 -15.80 -4.70
CA PHE A 141 -7.40 -15.04 -4.75
C PHE A 141 -8.62 -15.77 -4.18
N GLY A 142 -8.44 -17.00 -3.74
CA GLY A 142 -9.51 -17.85 -3.29
C GLY A 142 -9.58 -18.09 -1.79
N ARG A 143 -8.91 -17.32 -0.93
CA ARG A 143 -9.14 -17.48 0.50
C ARG A 143 -10.55 -16.98 0.84
N PRO A 144 -11.38 -17.83 1.47
CA PRO A 144 -12.67 -17.39 1.94
C PRO A 144 -12.52 -16.20 2.89
N CYS A 145 -13.26 -15.15 2.64
CA CYS A 145 -13.33 -14.01 3.54
C CYS A 145 -14.78 -13.66 3.86
N ARG A 146 -15.00 -13.15 5.06
CA ARG A 146 -16.27 -12.58 5.47
C ARG A 146 -16.39 -11.18 4.89
N VAL A 147 -17.53 -10.87 4.29
CA VAL A 147 -17.88 -9.53 3.82
C VAL A 147 -19.05 -9.05 4.67
N PHE A 148 -18.88 -7.89 5.30
CA PHE A 148 -19.90 -7.30 6.16
C PHE A 148 -20.24 -5.87 5.75
N GLU A 149 -21.43 -5.41 6.11
CA GLU A 149 -21.88 -4.08 5.80
C GLU A 149 -21.17 -3.03 6.68
N HIS A 150 -20.68 -1.98 6.05
CA HIS A 150 -20.26 -0.77 6.75
C HIS A 150 -21.48 0.11 6.95
N LYS A 151 -22.05 0.05 8.16
CA LYS A 151 -23.35 0.60 8.47
C LYS A 151 -23.44 2.11 8.29
N ILE A 152 -24.65 2.59 8.02
CA ILE A 152 -24.94 4.01 7.79
C ILE A 152 -24.51 4.91 8.96
N GLU A 153 -24.56 4.38 10.19
CA GLU A 153 -24.12 5.08 11.40
C GLU A 153 -22.63 5.42 11.40
N PHE A 154 -21.81 4.74 10.57
CA PHE A 154 -20.37 4.98 10.41
C PHE A 154 -20.03 5.67 9.09
N CYS A 155 -20.73 5.37 8.01
CA CYS A 155 -20.41 5.91 6.68
C CYS A 155 -21.23 7.15 6.29
N GLY A 156 -22.33 7.45 6.97
CA GLY A 156 -23.14 8.66 6.80
C GLY A 156 -23.92 8.79 5.50
N VAL A 157 -23.49 8.13 4.43
CA VAL A 157 -24.12 8.17 3.09
C VAL A 157 -24.43 6.76 2.62
N GLY A 158 -25.66 6.53 2.19
CA GLY A 158 -26.14 5.23 1.73
C GLY A 158 -25.50 4.79 0.42
N ARG A 159 -25.39 3.48 0.24
CA ARG A 159 -24.84 2.83 -0.96
C ARG A 159 -25.51 3.32 -2.24
N ASN A 160 -26.85 3.34 -2.28
CA ASN A 160 -27.61 3.74 -3.47
C ASN A 160 -27.39 5.21 -3.86
N GLU A 161 -27.20 6.08 -2.89
CA GLU A 161 -26.87 7.49 -3.12
C GLU A 161 -25.48 7.63 -3.73
N LYS A 162 -24.48 6.91 -3.20
CA LYS A 162 -23.12 6.88 -3.77
C LYS A 162 -23.12 6.35 -5.21
N ILE A 163 -23.79 5.22 -5.46
CA ILE A 163 -23.93 4.63 -6.80
C ILE A 163 -24.58 5.63 -7.77
N GLY A 164 -25.69 6.28 -7.36
CA GLY A 164 -26.39 7.27 -8.18
C GLY A 164 -25.51 8.48 -8.54
N GLY A 165 -24.78 9.01 -7.57
CA GLY A 165 -23.83 10.12 -7.77
C GLY A 165 -22.70 9.77 -8.72
N ILE A 166 -22.09 8.59 -8.53
CA ILE A 166 -20.96 8.13 -9.38
C ILE A 166 -21.44 7.77 -10.78
N SER A 167 -22.59 7.07 -10.96
CA SER A 167 -23.12 6.73 -12.28
C SER A 167 -23.46 7.97 -13.13
N SER A 168 -23.98 9.02 -12.48
CA SER A 168 -24.20 10.31 -13.15
C SER A 168 -22.90 10.94 -13.67
N ARG A 169 -21.81 10.85 -12.90
CA ARG A 169 -20.48 11.31 -13.33
C ARG A 169 -19.94 10.48 -14.50
N ILE A 170 -20.11 9.15 -14.46
CA ILE A 170 -19.74 8.25 -15.56
C ILE A 170 -20.41 8.68 -16.87
N GLY A 171 -21.73 8.92 -16.83
CA GLY A 171 -22.50 9.37 -18.00
C GLY A 171 -22.05 10.74 -18.52
N SER A 172 -21.79 11.69 -17.61
CA SER A 172 -21.35 13.06 -17.97
C SER A 172 -19.96 13.09 -18.62
N CYS A 173 -19.10 12.10 -18.32
CA CYS A 173 -17.79 11.94 -18.98
C CYS A 173 -17.88 11.18 -20.31
N GLY A 174 -19.07 10.84 -20.80
CA GLY A 174 -19.25 10.13 -22.07
C GLY A 174 -18.94 8.63 -21.99
N CYS A 175 -18.85 8.06 -20.79
CA CYS A 175 -18.65 6.64 -20.59
C CYS A 175 -19.98 5.88 -20.47
N ASP A 176 -20.01 4.66 -20.97
CA ASP A 176 -21.15 3.75 -20.79
C ASP A 176 -21.05 2.96 -19.48
N ALA A 177 -19.82 2.76 -19.00
CA ALA A 177 -19.52 2.14 -17.71
C ALA A 177 -18.14 2.57 -17.20
N TYR A 178 -17.86 2.28 -15.93
CA TYR A 178 -16.54 2.45 -15.30
C TYR A 178 -16.12 1.18 -14.57
N LEU A 179 -14.88 0.76 -14.78
CA LEU A 179 -14.27 -0.37 -14.11
C LEU A 179 -13.45 0.11 -12.91
N PHE A 180 -13.93 -0.16 -11.70
CA PHE A 180 -13.22 0.09 -10.46
C PHE A 180 -12.36 -1.11 -10.10
N THR A 181 -11.07 -0.89 -9.95
CA THR A 181 -10.08 -1.94 -9.61
C THR A 181 -9.39 -1.71 -8.28
N ALA A 182 -9.52 -0.52 -7.70
CA ALA A 182 -9.00 -0.20 -6.38
C ALA A 182 -9.93 -0.72 -5.29
N ALA A 183 -9.42 -1.59 -4.40
CA ALA A 183 -10.20 -2.24 -3.36
C ALA A 183 -10.85 -1.27 -2.37
N ASP A 184 -10.18 -0.15 -2.05
CA ASP A 184 -10.68 0.90 -1.18
C ASP A 184 -11.84 1.68 -1.82
N SER A 185 -11.79 1.95 -3.13
CA SER A 185 -12.87 2.57 -3.88
C SER A 185 -14.10 1.67 -3.97
N VAL A 186 -13.90 0.39 -4.25
CA VAL A 186 -14.98 -0.62 -4.28
C VAL A 186 -15.63 -0.74 -2.90
N SER A 187 -14.83 -0.85 -1.84
CA SER A 187 -15.32 -0.98 -0.47
C SER A 187 -16.09 0.27 -0.02
N TRP A 188 -15.61 1.46 -0.38
CA TRP A 188 -16.27 2.73 -0.06
C TRP A 188 -17.59 2.90 -0.84
N LEU A 189 -17.56 2.61 -2.15
CA LEU A 189 -18.74 2.77 -3.03
C LEU A 189 -19.91 1.89 -2.57
N LEU A 190 -19.61 0.64 -2.21
CA LEU A 190 -20.59 -0.35 -1.81
C LEU A 190 -20.89 -0.38 -0.30
N ASN A 191 -20.22 0.46 0.50
CA ASN A 191 -20.31 0.41 1.97
C ASN A 191 -20.11 -1.01 2.52
N ILE A 192 -19.04 -1.68 2.09
CA ILE A 192 -18.69 -3.03 2.52
C ILE A 192 -17.26 -3.08 3.05
N ARG A 193 -17.02 -4.01 3.97
CA ARG A 193 -15.70 -4.30 4.53
C ARG A 193 -15.48 -5.81 4.54
N SER A 194 -14.24 -6.25 4.71
CA SER A 194 -13.93 -7.68 4.84
C SER A 194 -12.75 -7.94 5.77
N ASP A 195 -12.60 -9.19 6.16
CA ASP A 195 -11.46 -9.72 6.91
C ASP A 195 -10.41 -10.39 5.99
N ALA A 196 -10.44 -10.08 4.70
CA ALA A 196 -9.51 -10.64 3.70
C ALA A 196 -8.04 -10.29 3.98
N LEU A 197 -7.80 -9.14 4.63
CA LEU A 197 -6.48 -8.64 5.02
C LEU A 197 -6.45 -8.38 6.53
N PRO A 198 -5.34 -8.64 7.22
CA PRO A 198 -5.30 -8.56 8.68
C PRO A 198 -5.55 -7.15 9.23
N ASP A 199 -4.93 -6.13 8.62
CA ASP A 199 -4.90 -4.77 9.15
C ASP A 199 -5.71 -3.77 8.31
N THR A 200 -6.30 -4.22 7.20
CA THR A 200 -6.99 -3.37 6.22
C THR A 200 -8.33 -4.01 5.84
N PRO A 201 -9.48 -3.48 6.33
CA PRO A 201 -10.78 -4.13 6.15
C PRO A 201 -11.38 -3.91 4.76
N LEU A 202 -10.60 -4.11 3.70
CA LEU A 202 -11.03 -3.91 2.32
C LEU A 202 -11.47 -5.20 1.65
N VAL A 203 -12.47 -5.08 0.78
CA VAL A 203 -12.94 -6.20 -0.04
C VAL A 203 -12.07 -6.30 -1.29
N ARG A 204 -11.46 -7.44 -1.49
CA ARG A 204 -10.60 -7.74 -2.64
C ARG A 204 -11.45 -8.17 -3.82
N ALA A 205 -11.98 -7.21 -4.55
CA ALA A 205 -12.87 -7.41 -5.69
C ALA A 205 -12.77 -6.23 -6.68
N TYR A 206 -13.24 -6.42 -7.89
CA TYR A 206 -13.46 -5.35 -8.87
C TYR A 206 -14.95 -5.02 -8.97
N ALA A 207 -15.29 -3.82 -9.37
CA ALA A 207 -16.67 -3.45 -9.62
C ALA A 207 -16.82 -2.82 -11.01
N LEU A 208 -17.87 -3.21 -11.72
CA LEU A 208 -18.26 -2.61 -12.98
C LEU A 208 -19.60 -1.90 -12.76
N LEU A 209 -19.59 -0.57 -12.84
CA LEU A 209 -20.75 0.30 -12.69
C LEU A 209 -21.10 0.94 -14.04
N ASP A 210 -22.33 0.75 -14.53
CA ASP A 210 -22.78 1.44 -15.73
C ASP A 210 -23.41 2.83 -15.42
N LYS A 211 -23.57 3.63 -16.45
CA LYS A 211 -24.17 4.98 -16.35
C LYS A 211 -25.63 4.98 -15.90
N ASP A 212 -26.30 3.83 -15.97
CA ASP A 212 -27.70 3.65 -15.57
C ASP A 212 -27.82 3.18 -14.09
N GLY A 213 -26.69 3.07 -13.36
CA GLY A 213 -26.64 2.73 -11.95
C GLY A 213 -26.59 1.23 -11.66
N ARG A 214 -26.49 0.37 -12.67
CA ARG A 214 -26.29 -1.07 -12.44
C ARG A 214 -24.86 -1.37 -12.11
N ILE A 215 -24.61 -1.98 -10.95
CA ILE A 215 -23.28 -2.34 -10.48
C ILE A 215 -23.17 -3.85 -10.25
N THR A 216 -22.05 -4.42 -10.66
CA THR A 216 -21.70 -5.82 -10.40
C THR A 216 -20.33 -5.88 -9.76
N LEU A 217 -20.25 -6.54 -8.62
CA LEU A 217 -19.02 -6.87 -7.89
C LEU A 217 -18.47 -8.19 -8.43
N PHE A 218 -17.20 -8.22 -8.77
CA PHE A 218 -16.47 -9.40 -9.25
C PHE A 218 -15.38 -9.79 -8.25
N GLY A 219 -15.60 -10.89 -7.54
CA GLY A 219 -14.64 -11.40 -6.55
C GLY A 219 -14.90 -12.88 -6.27
N ASP A 220 -13.90 -13.55 -5.68
CA ASP A 220 -13.97 -14.98 -5.40
C ASP A 220 -14.06 -15.22 -3.88
N ASN A 221 -14.86 -16.24 -3.48
CA ASN A 221 -15.02 -16.70 -2.11
C ASN A 221 -15.42 -15.60 -1.10
N LEU A 222 -16.27 -14.67 -1.54
CA LEU A 222 -16.84 -13.62 -0.72
C LEU A 222 -18.06 -14.18 0.06
N ASN A 223 -17.94 -14.30 1.38
CA ASN A 223 -19.02 -14.77 2.26
C ASN A 223 -19.71 -13.57 2.91
N PHE A 224 -20.84 -13.16 2.35
CA PHE A 224 -21.61 -12.03 2.87
C PHE A 224 -22.39 -12.44 4.12
N ASP A 225 -22.35 -11.60 5.17
CA ASP A 225 -23.19 -11.75 6.35
C ASP A 225 -24.54 -11.00 6.23
N PHE A 226 -24.82 -10.44 5.07
CA PHE A 226 -26.06 -9.77 4.69
C PHE A 226 -26.45 -10.14 3.25
N GLU A 227 -27.70 -9.90 2.86
CA GLU A 227 -28.16 -10.09 1.48
C GLU A 227 -27.74 -8.90 0.60
N PRO A 228 -26.90 -9.08 -0.45
CA PRO A 228 -26.46 -7.99 -1.34
C PRO A 228 -27.53 -7.64 -2.39
N ALA A 229 -28.70 -7.15 -1.96
CA ALA A 229 -29.84 -6.90 -2.83
C ALA A 229 -29.62 -5.74 -3.83
N ASP A 230 -28.73 -4.79 -3.50
CA ASP A 230 -28.52 -3.56 -4.28
C ASP A 230 -27.46 -3.70 -5.40
N PHE A 231 -26.75 -4.82 -5.48
CA PHE A 231 -25.70 -5.04 -6.47
C PHE A 231 -25.55 -6.53 -6.82
N GLY A 232 -25.14 -6.79 -8.07
CA GLY A 232 -24.82 -8.15 -8.49
C GLY A 232 -23.49 -8.62 -7.92
N VAL A 233 -23.37 -9.93 -7.65
CA VAL A 233 -22.11 -10.56 -7.22
C VAL A 233 -21.80 -11.71 -8.18
N GLU A 234 -20.60 -11.71 -8.76
CA GLU A 234 -20.15 -12.70 -9.71
C GLU A 234 -18.71 -13.12 -9.44
N PRO A 235 -18.31 -14.36 -9.75
CA PRO A 235 -16.92 -14.76 -9.71
C PRO A 235 -16.03 -13.87 -10.59
N LEU A 236 -14.81 -13.61 -10.14
CA LEU A 236 -13.86 -12.76 -10.86
C LEU A 236 -13.61 -13.23 -12.30
N ALA A 237 -13.57 -14.53 -12.52
CA ALA A 237 -13.41 -15.14 -13.85
C ALA A 237 -14.52 -14.77 -14.85
N LYS A 238 -15.68 -14.25 -14.39
CA LYS A 238 -16.76 -13.79 -15.26
C LYS A 238 -16.59 -12.36 -15.76
N LEU A 239 -15.73 -11.54 -15.18
CA LEU A 239 -15.52 -10.15 -15.58
C LEU A 239 -15.14 -10.00 -17.06
N PRO A 240 -14.20 -10.79 -17.64
CA PRO A 240 -13.90 -10.71 -19.07
C PRO A 240 -15.12 -11.02 -19.96
N ARG A 241 -16.06 -11.85 -19.50
CA ARG A 241 -17.31 -12.15 -20.21
C ARG A 241 -18.30 -10.98 -20.07
N ALA A 242 -18.44 -10.40 -18.90
CA ALA A 242 -19.31 -9.24 -18.66
C ALA A 242 -18.91 -8.05 -19.54
N LEU A 243 -17.63 -7.79 -19.70
CA LEU A 243 -17.10 -6.74 -20.58
C LEU A 243 -17.48 -6.92 -22.07
N LYS A 244 -17.88 -8.11 -22.52
CA LYS A 244 -18.37 -8.29 -23.91
C LYS A 244 -19.62 -7.46 -24.23
N ALA A 245 -20.45 -7.12 -23.22
CA ALA A 245 -21.64 -6.29 -23.39
C ALA A 245 -21.29 -4.83 -23.73
N TYR A 246 -20.03 -4.44 -23.57
CA TYR A 246 -19.52 -3.09 -23.86
C TYR A 246 -18.72 -3.01 -25.18
N LYS A 247 -18.84 -4.01 -26.05
CA LYS A 247 -18.28 -3.93 -27.41
C LYS A 247 -18.79 -2.69 -28.13
N ASN A 248 -17.88 -1.91 -28.72
CA ASN A 248 -18.13 -0.62 -29.38
C ASN A 248 -18.75 0.46 -28.45
N LYS A 249 -18.60 0.30 -27.13
CA LYS A 249 -18.95 1.27 -26.09
C LYS A 249 -17.70 1.77 -25.41
N THR A 250 -17.83 2.83 -24.62
CA THR A 250 -16.73 3.45 -23.88
C THR A 250 -16.74 2.99 -22.42
N VAL A 251 -15.63 2.46 -21.96
CA VAL A 251 -15.43 2.09 -20.54
C VAL A 251 -14.33 2.96 -19.93
N GLY A 252 -14.71 3.68 -18.85
CA GLY A 252 -13.78 4.44 -18.04
C GLY A 252 -13.00 3.54 -17.07
N PHE A 253 -11.81 3.94 -16.70
CA PHE A 253 -10.99 3.27 -15.69
C PHE A 253 -9.86 4.18 -15.23
N ASP A 254 -9.32 3.95 -14.04
CA ASP A 254 -8.13 4.66 -13.57
C ASP A 254 -6.86 3.92 -14.02
N ALA A 255 -6.06 4.58 -14.83
CA ALA A 255 -4.82 4.01 -15.35
C ALA A 255 -3.73 3.80 -14.28
N GLU A 256 -3.80 4.49 -13.13
CA GLU A 256 -2.85 4.33 -12.01
C GLU A 256 -3.13 3.03 -11.21
N THR A 257 -4.38 2.56 -11.18
CA THR A 257 -4.79 1.40 -10.36
C THR A 257 -5.26 0.20 -11.18
N THR A 258 -5.52 0.38 -12.47
CA THR A 258 -6.02 -0.71 -13.32
C THR A 258 -4.88 -1.54 -13.89
N PRO A 259 -4.90 -2.89 -13.69
CA PRO A 259 -3.94 -3.80 -14.30
C PRO A 259 -3.87 -3.67 -15.82
N TYR A 260 -2.65 -3.73 -16.37
CA TYR A 260 -2.41 -3.62 -17.83
C TYR A 260 -3.17 -4.67 -18.65
N PHE A 261 -3.47 -5.81 -18.04
CA PHE A 261 -4.32 -6.87 -18.62
C PHE A 261 -5.65 -6.34 -19.15
N PHE A 262 -6.30 -5.41 -18.45
CA PHE A 262 -7.58 -4.87 -18.89
C PHE A 262 -7.46 -4.03 -20.17
N ARG A 263 -6.36 -3.30 -20.35
CA ARG A 263 -6.08 -2.59 -21.59
C ARG A 263 -5.98 -3.55 -22.78
N GLN A 264 -5.28 -4.68 -22.60
CA GLN A 264 -5.21 -5.72 -23.65
C GLN A 264 -6.61 -6.28 -23.95
N LEU A 265 -7.39 -6.53 -22.90
CA LEU A 265 -8.74 -7.05 -23.00
C LEU A 265 -9.69 -6.07 -23.70
N PHE A 266 -9.60 -4.75 -23.42
CA PHE A 266 -10.38 -3.73 -24.09
C PHE A 266 -10.09 -3.66 -25.58
N ALA A 267 -8.82 -3.68 -25.96
CA ALA A 267 -8.41 -3.73 -27.36
C ALA A 267 -8.94 -4.98 -28.07
N GLU A 268 -8.79 -6.16 -27.47
CA GLU A 268 -9.29 -7.45 -27.99
C GLU A 268 -10.82 -7.43 -28.18
N ARG A 269 -11.55 -6.83 -27.24
CA ARG A 269 -13.02 -6.78 -27.21
C ARG A 269 -13.60 -5.63 -28.04
N LYS A 270 -12.76 -4.75 -28.58
CA LYS A 270 -13.18 -3.51 -29.30
C LYS A 270 -14.01 -2.60 -28.39
N ILE A 271 -13.56 -2.44 -27.15
CA ILE A 271 -14.09 -1.48 -26.18
C ILE A 271 -13.25 -0.22 -26.31
N ALA A 272 -13.89 0.94 -26.42
CA ALA A 272 -13.19 2.23 -26.37
C ALA A 272 -12.76 2.49 -24.93
N GLU A 273 -11.45 2.62 -24.72
CA GLU A 273 -10.89 2.94 -23.41
C GLU A 273 -10.92 4.45 -23.16
N HIS A 274 -11.27 4.83 -21.91
CA HIS A 274 -11.26 6.21 -21.47
C HIS A 274 -10.57 6.30 -20.10
N PRO A 275 -9.24 6.53 -20.04
CA PRO A 275 -8.55 6.73 -18.78
C PRO A 275 -9.05 8.00 -18.08
N LEU A 276 -9.53 7.84 -16.85
CA LEU A 276 -10.06 8.90 -15.99
C LEU A 276 -9.61 8.62 -14.57
N GLU A 277 -9.48 9.65 -13.75
CA GLU A 277 -9.28 9.47 -12.32
C GLU A 277 -10.43 8.68 -11.69
N ASP A 278 -10.14 7.87 -10.69
CA ASP A 278 -11.15 7.14 -9.93
C ASP A 278 -12.07 8.13 -9.19
N PHE A 279 -13.33 8.16 -9.59
CA PHE A 279 -14.33 9.07 -9.04
C PHE A 279 -14.54 8.89 -7.52
N CYS A 280 -14.30 7.69 -7.00
CA CYS A 280 -14.41 7.41 -5.58
C CYS A 280 -13.25 8.01 -4.78
N GLN A 281 -12.06 8.16 -5.36
CA GLN A 281 -10.90 8.75 -4.66
C GLN A 281 -11.18 10.16 -4.19
N THR A 282 -11.68 11.03 -5.08
CA THR A 282 -12.06 12.40 -4.71
C THR A 282 -13.26 12.41 -3.75
N ALA A 283 -14.29 11.60 -4.03
CA ALA A 283 -15.50 11.60 -3.21
C ALA A 283 -15.27 11.14 -1.76
N LYS A 284 -14.43 10.10 -1.56
CA LYS A 284 -14.09 9.64 -0.19
C LYS A 284 -13.07 10.53 0.52
N ALA A 285 -12.31 11.35 -0.23
CA ALA A 285 -11.37 12.30 0.37
C ALA A 285 -12.09 13.42 1.12
N GLU A 286 -13.28 13.83 0.66
CA GLU A 286 -14.15 14.76 1.36
C GLU A 286 -15.03 14.01 2.34
N LYS A 287 -14.63 14.02 3.64
CA LYS A 287 -15.39 13.32 4.69
C LYS A 287 -16.67 14.06 5.01
N ASN A 288 -17.77 13.31 5.09
CA ASN A 288 -19.06 13.85 5.58
C ASN A 288 -19.04 14.03 7.10
N PRO A 289 -20.05 14.75 7.69
CA PRO A 289 -20.08 15.01 9.13
C PRO A 289 -20.06 13.76 10.02
N VAL A 290 -20.66 12.64 9.56
CA VAL A 290 -20.65 11.37 10.31
C VAL A 290 -19.26 10.76 10.33
N GLU A 291 -18.59 10.71 9.18
CA GLU A 291 -17.20 10.24 9.07
C GLU A 291 -16.24 11.09 9.91
N ILE A 292 -16.39 12.43 9.90
CA ILE A 292 -15.58 13.34 10.74
C ILE A 292 -15.78 13.04 12.21
N SER A 293 -17.03 12.96 12.68
CA SER A 293 -17.35 12.66 14.08
C SER A 293 -16.83 11.28 14.49
N GLY A 294 -16.91 10.30 13.59
CA GLY A 294 -16.36 8.96 13.82
C GLY A 294 -14.83 8.98 13.97
N ILE A 295 -14.12 9.69 13.09
CA ILE A 295 -12.66 9.85 13.15
C ILE A 295 -12.24 10.51 14.47
N GLU A 296 -12.93 11.58 14.89
CA GLU A 296 -12.66 12.27 16.17
C GLU A 296 -12.88 11.32 17.36
N ALA A 297 -13.97 10.56 17.37
CA ALA A 297 -14.26 9.59 18.41
C ALA A 297 -13.23 8.44 18.46
N ALA A 298 -12.82 7.93 17.30
CA ALA A 298 -11.78 6.90 17.19
C ALA A 298 -10.44 7.40 17.75
N HIS A 299 -10.02 8.61 17.41
CA HIS A 299 -8.77 9.19 17.93
C HIS A 299 -8.82 9.43 19.45
N LEU A 300 -9.98 9.81 20.00
CA LEU A 300 -10.15 9.95 21.45
C LEU A 300 -9.99 8.59 22.15
N ARG A 301 -10.66 7.54 21.66
CA ARG A 301 -10.57 6.18 22.22
C ARG A 301 -9.15 5.64 22.15
N ASP A 302 -8.51 5.76 20.99
CA ASP A 302 -7.12 5.30 20.80
C ASP A 302 -6.14 6.10 21.65
N GLY A 303 -6.36 7.42 21.78
CA GLY A 303 -5.57 8.28 22.66
C GLY A 303 -5.65 7.84 24.13
N VAL A 304 -6.84 7.43 24.62
CA VAL A 304 -7.00 6.86 25.95
C VAL A 304 -6.25 5.54 26.08
N ALA A 305 -6.31 4.64 25.10
CA ALA A 305 -5.57 3.38 25.10
C ALA A 305 -4.05 3.65 25.14
N MET A 306 -3.58 4.59 24.34
CA MET A 306 -2.16 5.01 24.34
C MET A 306 -1.71 5.60 25.68
N VAL A 307 -2.49 6.48 26.31
CA VAL A 307 -2.16 7.05 27.64
C VAL A 307 -2.11 5.95 28.70
N ARG A 308 -3.04 5.02 28.71
CA ARG A 308 -3.03 3.86 29.64
C ARG A 308 -1.81 2.99 29.41
N PHE A 309 -1.44 2.77 28.15
CA PHE A 309 -0.24 2.03 27.78
C PHE A 309 1.04 2.74 28.25
N LEU A 310 1.20 4.05 27.99
CA LEU A 310 2.36 4.84 28.41
C LEU A 310 2.50 4.86 29.94
N HIS A 311 1.39 4.96 30.67
CA HIS A 311 1.40 4.86 32.12
C HIS A 311 1.85 3.47 32.58
N TRP A 312 1.34 2.40 31.97
CA TRP A 312 1.78 1.04 32.28
C TRP A 312 3.28 0.86 31.97
N LEU A 313 3.72 1.32 30.79
CA LEU A 313 5.12 1.17 30.37
C LEU A 313 6.07 1.86 31.34
N SER A 314 5.76 3.06 31.83
CA SER A 314 6.63 3.84 32.71
C SER A 314 7.04 3.12 34.01
N GLY A 315 6.21 2.19 34.49
CA GLY A 315 6.51 1.39 35.70
C GLY A 315 6.83 -0.08 35.44
N ASN A 316 6.70 -0.58 34.22
CA ASN A 316 6.74 -2.03 33.95
C ASN A 316 7.70 -2.45 32.81
N TRP A 317 8.41 -1.55 32.18
CA TRP A 317 9.30 -1.90 31.06
C TRP A 317 10.49 -2.79 31.44
N PRO A 318 11.09 -2.74 32.68
CA PRO A 318 12.20 -3.60 33.01
C PRO A 318 11.88 -5.09 32.86
N GLY A 319 12.69 -5.78 32.08
CA GLY A 319 12.53 -7.21 31.79
C GLY A 319 11.50 -7.54 30.69
N LYS A 320 10.90 -6.53 30.07
CA LYS A 320 10.00 -6.68 28.93
C LYS A 320 10.75 -6.70 27.60
N THR A 321 10.08 -7.18 26.56
CA THR A 321 10.57 -7.21 25.19
C THR A 321 9.69 -6.35 24.27
N GLU A 322 10.12 -6.17 23.03
CA GLU A 322 9.35 -5.47 22.00
C GLU A 322 7.99 -6.14 21.76
N LEU A 323 7.95 -7.47 21.72
CA LEU A 323 6.69 -8.23 21.57
C LEU A 323 5.75 -8.08 22.78
N ASP A 324 6.31 -7.94 24.01
CA ASP A 324 5.52 -7.60 25.19
C ASP A 324 4.84 -6.22 25.05
N VAL A 325 5.55 -5.25 24.46
CA VAL A 325 5.02 -3.90 24.14
C VAL A 325 3.86 -3.99 23.14
N VAL A 326 4.10 -4.66 22.00
CA VAL A 326 3.06 -4.87 20.96
C VAL A 326 1.81 -5.49 21.57
N LYS A 327 1.99 -6.61 22.29
CA LYS A 327 0.86 -7.30 22.91
C LYS A 327 0.13 -6.43 23.91
N LYS A 328 0.83 -5.68 24.73
CA LYS A 328 0.20 -4.86 25.79
C LYS A 328 -0.60 -3.69 25.21
N LEU A 329 -0.10 -3.04 24.17
CA LEU A 329 -0.79 -1.98 23.50
C LEU A 329 -2.08 -2.50 22.82
N HIS A 330 -1.97 -3.63 22.11
CA HIS A 330 -3.13 -4.32 21.58
C HIS A 330 -4.19 -4.63 22.65
N ASP A 331 -3.78 -5.17 23.82
CA ASP A 331 -4.69 -5.47 24.93
C ASP A 331 -5.48 -4.23 25.43
N PHE A 332 -4.89 -3.03 25.37
CA PHE A 332 -5.60 -1.79 25.71
C PHE A 332 -6.53 -1.31 24.61
N ARG A 333 -6.14 -1.39 23.34
CA ARG A 333 -6.95 -1.02 22.18
C ARG A 333 -8.16 -1.91 22.00
N ALA A 334 -7.99 -3.22 22.17
CA ALA A 334 -9.06 -4.21 22.03
C ALA A 334 -10.19 -4.07 23.07
N GLN A 335 -9.98 -3.28 24.14
CA GLN A 335 -11.04 -2.92 25.11
C GLN A 335 -11.90 -1.74 24.65
N GLY A 336 -11.49 -1.05 23.58
CA GLY A 336 -12.22 0.10 23.04
C GLY A 336 -13.46 -0.32 22.26
N GLU A 337 -14.51 0.48 22.32
CA GLU A 337 -15.70 0.30 21.49
C GLU A 337 -15.32 0.44 20.00
N ASN A 338 -16.02 -0.29 19.12
CA ASN A 338 -15.84 -0.28 17.68
C ASN A 338 -14.45 -0.74 17.20
N TYR A 339 -13.60 -1.29 18.07
CA TYR A 339 -12.31 -1.84 17.67
C TYR A 339 -12.50 -3.03 16.73
N TRP A 340 -11.75 -3.01 15.61
CA TRP A 340 -11.71 -4.09 14.63
C TRP A 340 -10.36 -4.84 14.63
N SER A 341 -9.28 -4.13 14.39
CA SER A 341 -7.91 -4.67 14.31
C SER A 341 -6.88 -3.57 14.55
N GLU A 342 -5.60 -3.90 14.53
CA GLU A 342 -4.56 -2.89 14.29
C GLU A 342 -4.72 -2.32 12.86
N SER A 343 -4.24 -1.10 12.62
CA SER A 343 -4.28 -0.47 11.28
C SER A 343 -3.05 -0.82 10.43
N PHE A 344 -2.01 -1.31 11.09
CA PHE A 344 -0.79 -1.88 10.50
C PHE A 344 -0.03 -2.65 11.59
N GLY A 345 0.90 -3.50 11.17
CA GLY A 345 1.74 -4.22 12.13
C GLY A 345 2.51 -3.25 13.02
N THR A 346 2.27 -3.29 14.33
CA THR A 346 2.89 -2.38 15.31
C THR A 346 4.42 -2.43 15.23
N ILE A 347 5.04 -1.28 15.02
CA ILE A 347 6.47 -1.08 15.13
C ILE A 347 6.81 -0.79 16.60
N ALA A 348 7.51 -1.70 17.25
CA ALA A 348 8.06 -1.50 18.60
C ALA A 348 9.56 -1.75 18.50
N ALA A 349 10.35 -0.70 18.34
CA ALA A 349 11.76 -0.80 18.01
C ALA A 349 12.64 -0.21 19.12
N ALA A 350 13.31 -1.09 19.88
CA ALA A 350 14.17 -0.71 20.99
C ALA A 350 15.63 -0.50 20.55
N GLY A 351 16.23 0.61 20.96
CA GLY A 351 17.63 0.92 20.69
C GLY A 351 17.96 0.89 19.19
N PRO A 352 18.90 0.02 18.74
CA PRO A 352 19.36 -0.02 17.34
C PRO A 352 18.28 -0.36 16.32
N ASP A 353 17.20 -1.04 16.72
CA ASP A 353 16.12 -1.43 15.82
C ASP A 353 15.28 -0.22 15.40
N GLY A 354 15.30 0.87 16.19
CA GLY A 354 14.70 2.16 15.81
C GLY A 354 15.32 2.83 14.57
N ALA A 355 16.48 2.37 14.10
CA ALA A 355 17.07 2.81 12.84
C ALA A 355 16.44 2.15 11.60
N VAL A 356 15.66 1.08 11.78
CA VAL A 356 14.94 0.39 10.71
C VAL A 356 13.53 0.96 10.63
N VAL A 357 13.27 1.81 9.63
CA VAL A 357 12.05 2.64 9.55
C VAL A 357 10.74 1.84 9.62
N HIS A 358 10.68 0.68 8.98
CA HIS A 358 9.52 -0.22 9.01
C HIS A 358 9.83 -1.52 9.76
N TYR A 359 10.56 -1.41 10.89
CA TYR A 359 10.85 -2.55 11.74
C TYR A 359 9.54 -3.15 12.30
N GLN A 360 9.45 -4.46 12.25
CA GLN A 360 8.41 -5.21 12.96
C GLN A 360 9.09 -6.29 13.80
N PRO A 361 8.89 -6.30 15.12
CA PRO A 361 9.46 -7.33 15.97
C PRO A 361 8.85 -8.70 15.62
N ALA A 362 9.72 -9.70 15.55
CA ALA A 362 9.36 -11.11 15.36
C ALA A 362 10.05 -11.95 16.43
N ALA A 363 9.61 -13.19 16.60
CA ALA A 363 10.16 -14.06 17.63
C ALA A 363 11.69 -14.20 17.56
N GLU A 364 12.24 -14.15 16.35
CA GLU A 364 13.69 -14.28 16.08
C GLU A 364 14.46 -12.99 16.32
N THR A 365 13.78 -11.83 16.31
CA THR A 365 14.41 -10.51 16.47
C THR A 365 13.99 -9.79 17.73
N ASP A 366 13.11 -10.38 18.55
CA ASP A 366 12.51 -9.80 19.75
C ASP A 366 13.58 -9.35 20.76
N ARG A 367 13.73 -8.03 20.91
CA ARG A 367 14.75 -7.41 21.76
C ARG A 367 14.19 -7.09 23.15
N LYS A 368 15.02 -7.31 24.16
CA LYS A 368 14.74 -6.83 25.52
C LYS A 368 14.86 -5.31 25.58
N LEU A 369 13.98 -4.70 26.36
CA LEU A 369 14.05 -3.28 26.67
C LEU A 369 15.19 -3.03 27.69
N GLU A 370 16.09 -2.11 27.38
CA GLU A 370 17.28 -1.82 28.16
C GLU A 370 17.25 -0.39 28.70
N GLU A 371 17.73 -0.19 29.93
CA GLU A 371 17.85 1.13 30.54
C GLU A 371 18.80 2.03 29.75
N GLY A 372 18.45 3.31 29.61
CA GLY A 372 19.23 4.29 28.87
C GLY A 372 19.04 4.21 27.34
N SER A 373 18.15 3.34 26.86
CA SER A 373 17.79 3.28 25.43
C SER A 373 16.52 4.05 25.10
N LEU A 374 16.24 4.21 23.80
CA LEU A 374 14.98 4.72 23.30
C LEU A 374 14.14 3.57 22.75
N LEU A 375 12.83 3.65 22.94
CA LEU A 375 11.82 2.82 22.27
C LEU A 375 11.07 3.70 21.27
N LEU A 376 11.20 3.40 20.00
CA LEU A 376 10.30 3.95 18.95
C LEU A 376 9.08 3.05 18.88
N LEU A 377 7.91 3.63 19.11
CA LEU A 377 6.62 2.94 19.02
C LEU A 377 5.77 3.63 17.98
N ASP A 378 5.45 2.91 16.89
CA ASP A 378 4.57 3.37 15.83
C ASP A 378 3.46 2.35 15.63
N SER A 379 2.20 2.79 15.75
CA SER A 379 1.07 1.89 15.88
C SER A 379 -0.24 2.61 15.59
N GLY A 380 -1.25 1.87 15.22
CA GLY A 380 -2.57 2.40 15.01
C GLY A 380 -3.65 1.32 15.07
N ALA A 381 -4.90 1.70 15.03
CA ALA A 381 -6.03 0.79 15.07
C ALA A 381 -7.07 1.12 13.99
N GLN A 382 -7.74 0.09 13.51
CA GLN A 382 -8.98 0.17 12.77
C GLN A 382 -10.15 0.10 13.73
N TYR A 383 -10.98 1.13 13.70
CA TYR A 383 -12.29 1.15 14.33
C TYR A 383 -13.37 1.17 13.24
N PHE A 384 -14.59 0.73 13.54
CA PHE A 384 -15.67 0.82 12.53
C PHE A 384 -15.96 2.25 12.09
N ASP A 385 -15.64 3.24 12.91
CA ASP A 385 -15.90 4.66 12.70
C ASP A 385 -14.65 5.49 12.41
N GLY A 386 -13.44 4.88 12.37
CA GLY A 386 -12.20 5.61 12.02
C GLY A 386 -10.96 4.76 12.09
N THR A 387 -9.88 5.30 11.52
CA THR A 387 -8.54 4.69 11.55
C THR A 387 -7.59 5.63 12.28
N THR A 388 -6.72 5.09 13.14
CA THR A 388 -5.71 5.86 13.87
C THR A 388 -4.30 5.44 13.47
N ASP A 389 -3.36 6.36 13.69
CA ASP A 389 -1.92 6.20 13.47
C ASP A 389 -1.20 7.13 14.44
N ILE A 390 -0.39 6.55 15.33
CA ILE A 390 0.27 7.26 16.43
C ILE A 390 1.70 6.78 16.60
N THR A 391 2.66 7.68 16.49
CA THR A 391 4.07 7.42 16.76
C THR A 391 4.53 8.11 18.04
N ARG A 392 5.34 7.42 18.87
CA ARG A 392 6.03 7.98 20.05
C ARG A 392 7.45 7.45 20.14
N THR A 393 8.38 8.34 20.51
CA THR A 393 9.72 7.97 20.95
C THR A 393 9.80 8.12 22.46
N ILE A 394 10.10 7.03 23.17
CA ILE A 394 10.00 6.91 24.62
C ILE A 394 11.37 6.58 25.18
N ALA A 395 11.81 7.33 26.19
CA ALA A 395 13.03 6.98 26.93
C ALA A 395 12.76 5.87 27.92
N LEU A 396 13.61 4.86 27.91
CA LEU A 396 13.61 3.75 28.88
C LEU A 396 14.67 4.06 29.96
N GLY A 397 14.23 4.56 31.10
CA GLY A 397 15.13 5.09 32.13
C GLY A 397 15.69 6.47 31.75
N THR A 398 16.99 6.70 32.00
CA THR A 398 17.65 7.99 31.77
C THR A 398 18.35 8.02 30.41
N PRO A 399 17.87 8.83 29.44
CA PRO A 399 18.48 8.96 28.12
C PRO A 399 19.82 9.72 28.19
N SER A 400 20.72 9.49 27.23
CA SER A 400 21.95 10.25 27.10
C SER A 400 21.68 11.71 26.71
N PRO A 401 22.61 12.66 27.00
CA PRO A 401 22.52 14.03 26.55
C PRO A 401 22.35 14.13 24.99
N GLU A 402 23.08 13.32 24.23
CA GLU A 402 22.98 13.26 22.78
C GLU A 402 21.58 12.84 22.32
N MET A 403 20.95 11.86 22.95
CA MET A 403 19.57 11.47 22.66
C MET A 403 18.59 12.63 22.91
N CYS A 404 18.77 13.37 24.02
CA CYS A 404 17.95 14.53 24.34
C CYS A 404 18.11 15.66 23.30
N ASP A 405 19.33 15.92 22.87
CA ASP A 405 19.62 16.94 21.87
C ASP A 405 19.02 16.58 20.50
N ASN A 406 19.22 15.35 20.05
CA ASN A 406 18.65 14.86 18.78
C ASN A 406 17.13 14.84 18.82
N PHE A 407 16.51 14.37 19.90
CA PHE A 407 15.05 14.43 20.07
C PHE A 407 14.53 15.87 19.97
N THR A 408 15.23 16.82 20.63
CA THR A 408 14.86 18.24 20.60
C THR A 408 14.98 18.83 19.19
N LEU A 409 16.00 18.46 18.41
CA LEU A 409 16.16 18.92 17.03
C LEU A 409 15.05 18.37 16.13
N VAL A 410 14.70 17.08 16.25
CA VAL A 410 13.58 16.49 15.51
C VAL A 410 12.25 17.13 15.90
N LEU A 411 12.04 17.40 17.21
CA LEU A 411 10.83 18.09 17.66
C LEU A 411 10.73 19.53 17.07
N LYS A 412 11.85 20.27 17.01
CA LYS A 412 11.88 21.58 16.34
C LYS A 412 11.52 21.48 14.85
N ALA A 413 12.01 20.47 14.16
CA ALA A 413 11.69 20.19 12.77
C ALA A 413 10.19 19.91 12.58
N HIS A 414 9.63 19.07 13.45
CA HIS A 414 8.20 18.75 13.46
C HIS A 414 7.34 19.99 13.70
N ILE A 415 7.68 20.82 14.69
CA ILE A 415 6.98 22.07 14.99
C ILE A 415 7.09 23.05 13.81
N ALA A 416 8.27 23.18 13.18
CA ALA A 416 8.47 24.06 12.04
C ALA A 416 7.53 23.71 10.89
N LEU A 417 7.37 22.41 10.57
CA LEU A 417 6.42 21.94 9.55
C LEU A 417 4.97 22.17 9.99
N ALA A 418 4.60 21.75 11.21
CA ALA A 418 3.22 21.81 11.69
C ALA A 418 2.69 23.26 11.81
N SER A 419 3.57 24.23 12.08
CA SER A 419 3.21 25.64 12.18
C SER A 419 3.28 26.42 10.86
N GLN A 420 3.73 25.77 9.77
CA GLN A 420 3.91 26.42 8.47
C GLN A 420 2.56 26.75 7.83
N LYS A 421 2.42 28.00 7.40
CA LYS A 421 1.34 28.44 6.50
C LYS A 421 1.86 28.43 5.07
N PHE A 422 1.10 27.86 4.15
CA PHE A 422 1.48 27.76 2.75
C PHE A 422 0.26 28.01 1.84
N ILE A 423 0.54 28.42 0.60
CA ILE A 423 -0.47 28.71 -0.42
C ILE A 423 -0.81 27.47 -1.23
N ASP A 424 -1.94 27.48 -1.91
CA ASP A 424 -2.32 26.43 -2.86
C ASP A 424 -1.24 26.23 -3.93
N GLY A 425 -0.96 24.97 -4.25
CA GLY A 425 0.11 24.60 -5.18
C GLY A 425 1.50 24.46 -4.57
N THR A 426 1.65 24.67 -3.25
CA THR A 426 2.92 24.37 -2.56
C THR A 426 3.18 22.88 -2.59
N ASP A 427 4.34 22.47 -3.09
CA ASP A 427 4.73 21.06 -3.19
C ASP A 427 5.33 20.51 -1.89
N GLY A 428 5.30 19.18 -1.76
CA GLY A 428 5.85 18.47 -0.61
C GLY A 428 7.36 18.69 -0.43
N MET A 429 8.13 18.90 -1.51
CA MET A 429 9.58 19.16 -1.43
C MET A 429 9.88 20.51 -0.77
N SER A 430 9.02 21.51 -0.97
CA SER A 430 9.14 22.81 -0.33
C SER A 430 8.86 22.70 1.17
N LEU A 431 7.86 21.91 1.56
CA LEU A 431 7.53 21.63 2.97
C LEU A 431 8.61 20.78 3.65
N ASP A 432 9.18 19.80 2.95
CA ASP A 432 10.28 18.97 3.45
C ASP A 432 11.52 19.82 3.81
N LYS A 433 11.89 20.80 2.98
CA LYS A 433 12.99 21.73 3.28
C LYS A 433 12.76 22.49 4.59
N ILE A 434 11.51 22.87 4.88
CA ILE A 434 11.16 23.55 6.12
C ILE A 434 11.36 22.62 7.31
N ALA A 435 10.87 21.39 7.20
CA ALA A 435 11.03 20.38 8.24
C ALA A 435 12.50 20.04 8.53
N ARG A 436 13.34 19.91 7.50
CA ARG A 436 14.75 19.52 7.64
C ARG A 436 15.67 20.69 8.06
N SER A 437 15.29 21.92 7.81
CA SER A 437 16.14 23.08 8.07
C SER A 437 16.72 23.14 9.49
N PRO A 438 15.95 22.92 10.57
CA PRO A 438 16.50 22.89 11.92
C PRO A 438 17.59 21.83 12.13
N MET A 439 17.45 20.67 11.51
CA MET A 439 18.42 19.57 11.60
C MET A 439 19.68 19.86 10.78
N TRP A 440 19.53 20.38 9.56
CA TRP A 440 20.67 20.72 8.69
C TRP A 440 21.54 21.82 9.28
N ASN A 441 20.95 22.79 9.96
CA ASN A 441 21.67 23.86 10.65
C ASN A 441 22.59 23.34 11.77
N CYS A 442 22.29 22.13 12.27
CA CYS A 442 23.12 21.44 13.28
C CYS A 442 23.93 20.28 12.65
N LEU A 443 24.05 20.21 11.31
CA LEU A 443 24.76 19.18 10.56
C LEU A 443 24.21 17.75 10.80
N LEU A 444 22.99 17.62 11.28
CA LEU A 444 22.30 16.34 11.39
C LEU A 444 21.57 16.06 10.07
N TYR A 445 22.01 15.00 9.39
CA TYR A 445 21.41 14.57 8.11
C TYR A 445 20.55 13.34 8.35
N THR A 446 19.31 13.43 7.91
CA THR A 446 18.38 12.31 7.99
C THR A 446 18.52 11.36 6.80
N SER A 447 18.18 10.10 7.00
CA SER A 447 18.09 9.12 5.91
C SER A 447 17.08 9.57 4.84
N PRO A 448 17.34 9.33 3.56
CA PRO A 448 16.39 9.62 2.51
C PRO A 448 15.16 8.69 2.62
N SER A 449 13.97 9.28 2.74
CA SER A 449 12.70 8.57 2.64
C SER A 449 11.93 9.09 1.42
N PRO A 450 11.19 8.27 0.68
CA PRO A 450 10.36 8.73 -0.41
C PRO A 450 9.15 9.55 0.04
N ARG A 451 8.83 9.54 1.34
CA ARG A 451 7.80 10.40 1.93
C ARG A 451 8.36 11.73 2.42
N ASP A 452 9.68 11.85 2.48
CA ASP A 452 10.37 13.05 2.95
C ASP A 452 10.68 13.98 1.73
#